data_6b1454bcdc9e59544a7565c575c0aaf2
#
_entry.id   6b1454bcdc9e59544a7565c575c0aaf2
#
_cell.length_a   1.000
_cell.length_b   1.000
_cell.length_c   1.000
_cell.angle_alpha   90.00
_cell.angle_beta   90.00
_cell.angle_gamma   90.00
#
_symmetry.space_group_name_H-M   'P 1'
#
loop_
_entity.id
_entity.type
_entity.pdbx_description
1 polymer ?
#
loop_
_entity_poly.entity_id
_entity_poly.type
_entity_poly.pdbx_seq_one_letter_code
_entity_poly.pdbx_strand_id
1 'polypeptide(L)'
;AHACGKPIKITLTRKEDLILTTKRHGYHTDYEIGFTPDGKFQYLDCRMFSDGGPYECESYGTLMTGALMSGGPYIIPNVKVEGSAIRNNNLQGGAFRGYGINQAAISIETAMDMMAEKLDIDPFELRRRNAVYPGATSVGGEVLKYSMGMMDTINQCEKSLRKALKEYEGQYPKGSKVLGWGMASGFKNVGVGKGIFTDDGACRLILQSDGRLHMIVSGTDM
;
A
#
# COMPACT_ATOMS: atom_id res chain seq x y z
N ALA A 1 -18.28 -21.50 23.77
CA ALA A 1 -19.49 -22.12 23.20
C ALA A 1 -19.48 -23.62 23.38
N HIS A 2 -18.39 -24.32 23.00
CA HIS A 2 -18.32 -25.80 23.07
C HIS A 2 -18.55 -26.36 24.51
N ALA A 3 -17.87 -25.78 25.48
CA ALA A 3 -17.93 -26.22 26.88
C ALA A 3 -19.29 -26.03 27.57
N CYS A 4 -20.09 -25.06 27.15
CA CYS A 4 -21.37 -24.72 27.77
C CYS A 4 -22.59 -24.99 26.87
N GLY A 5 -22.39 -25.41 25.62
CA GLY A 5 -23.47 -25.68 24.66
C GLY A 5 -24.31 -24.45 24.27
N LYS A 6 -23.84 -23.23 24.55
CA LYS A 6 -24.59 -21.99 24.34
C LYS A 6 -23.76 -20.97 23.54
N PRO A 7 -24.39 -20.04 22.81
CA PRO A 7 -23.69 -18.91 22.19
C PRO A 7 -22.94 -18.09 23.25
N ILE A 8 -21.72 -17.69 22.92
CA ILE A 8 -20.86 -16.87 23.77
C ILE A 8 -20.41 -15.63 22.97
N LYS A 9 -20.42 -14.47 23.61
CA LYS A 9 -19.80 -13.23 23.10
C LYS A 9 -18.58 -12.90 23.95
N ILE A 10 -17.45 -12.61 23.30
CA ILE A 10 -16.24 -12.10 23.94
C ILE A 10 -15.91 -10.75 23.31
N THR A 11 -15.61 -9.76 24.13
CA THR A 11 -15.13 -8.45 23.70
C THR A 11 -13.81 -8.20 24.41
N LEU A 12 -12.74 -8.08 23.62
CA LEU A 12 -11.41 -7.80 24.14
C LEU A 12 -11.29 -6.33 24.55
N THR A 13 -10.56 -6.08 25.63
CA THR A 13 -10.06 -4.74 25.94
C THR A 13 -8.98 -4.34 24.94
N ARG A 14 -8.67 -3.04 24.82
CA ARG A 14 -7.59 -2.57 23.94
C ARG A 14 -6.24 -3.23 24.25
N LYS A 15 -5.94 -3.46 25.53
CA LYS A 15 -4.71 -4.13 25.97
C LYS A 15 -4.66 -5.60 25.52
N GLU A 16 -5.76 -6.31 25.70
CA GLU A 16 -5.87 -7.71 25.25
C GLU A 16 -5.81 -7.80 23.73
N ASP A 17 -6.48 -6.91 23.01
CA ASP A 17 -6.44 -6.85 21.54
C ASP A 17 -5.01 -6.65 21.03
N LEU A 18 -4.23 -5.75 21.64
CA LEU A 18 -2.85 -5.50 21.24
C LEU A 18 -1.93 -6.73 21.37
N ILE A 19 -2.25 -7.66 22.27
CA ILE A 19 -1.44 -8.85 22.55
C ILE A 19 -1.98 -10.10 21.86
N LEU A 20 -3.31 -10.24 21.78
CA LEU A 20 -3.96 -11.51 21.39
C LEU A 20 -4.37 -11.57 19.92
N THR A 21 -4.57 -10.45 19.26
CA THR A 21 -5.03 -10.43 17.86
C THR A 21 -3.90 -10.08 16.90
N THR A 22 -4.10 -10.43 15.62
CA THR A 22 -3.14 -10.15 14.56
C THR A 22 -2.92 -8.66 14.37
N LYS A 23 -1.71 -8.29 14.03
CA LYS A 23 -1.30 -6.90 13.75
C LYS A 23 -0.68 -6.81 12.36
N ARG A 24 -0.46 -5.58 11.89
CA ARG A 24 0.27 -5.35 10.64
C ARG A 24 1.66 -5.97 10.74
N HIS A 25 2.06 -6.72 9.72
CA HIS A 25 3.41 -7.24 9.62
C HIS A 25 4.44 -6.12 9.64
N GLY A 26 5.48 -6.25 10.45
CA GLY A 26 6.70 -5.48 10.31
C GLY A 26 7.46 -5.93 9.07
N TYR A 27 8.02 -4.99 8.32
CA TYR A 27 8.86 -5.30 7.17
C TYR A 27 10.27 -4.75 7.36
N HIS A 28 11.24 -5.53 6.93
CA HIS A 28 12.57 -5.05 6.60
C HIS A 28 12.73 -5.11 5.08
N THR A 29 13.16 -4.00 4.48
CA THR A 29 13.26 -3.89 3.03
C THR A 29 14.59 -3.29 2.63
N ASP A 30 15.28 -3.96 1.72
CA ASP A 30 16.46 -3.45 1.04
C ASP A 30 16.07 -3.05 -0.38
N TYR A 31 16.28 -1.80 -0.73
CA TYR A 31 15.99 -1.24 -2.05
C TYR A 31 17.28 -0.73 -2.69
N GLU A 32 17.59 -1.27 -3.84
CA GLU A 32 18.59 -0.70 -4.76
C GLU A 32 17.85 -0.19 -6.00
N ILE A 33 18.00 1.11 -6.28
CA ILE A 33 17.29 1.76 -7.38
C ILE A 33 18.25 2.55 -8.26
N GLY A 34 18.03 2.52 -9.56
CA GLY A 34 18.78 3.29 -10.53
C GLY A 34 17.90 4.27 -11.29
N PHE A 35 18.46 5.46 -11.52
CA PHE A 35 17.86 6.53 -12.33
C PHE A 35 18.85 7.04 -13.36
N THR A 36 18.31 7.53 -14.47
CA THR A 36 19.08 8.36 -15.39
C THR A 36 19.30 9.75 -14.81
N PRO A 37 20.26 10.55 -15.30
CA PRO A 37 20.48 11.93 -14.85
C PRO A 37 19.26 12.84 -15.03
N ASP A 38 18.38 12.53 -15.97
CA ASP A 38 17.11 13.23 -16.18
C ASP A 38 15.94 12.71 -15.32
N GLY A 39 16.22 11.82 -14.36
CA GLY A 39 15.26 11.36 -13.37
C GLY A 39 14.28 10.30 -13.86
N LYS A 40 14.64 9.47 -14.85
CA LYS A 40 13.87 8.29 -15.26
C LYS A 40 14.35 7.05 -14.53
N PHE A 41 13.44 6.22 -14.04
CA PHE A 41 13.79 4.91 -13.50
C PHE A 41 14.52 4.04 -14.52
N GLN A 42 15.54 3.33 -14.08
CA GLN A 42 16.26 2.33 -14.86
C GLN A 42 16.04 0.93 -14.31
N TYR A 43 16.12 0.77 -12.99
CA TYR A 43 15.90 -0.51 -12.35
C TYR A 43 15.49 -0.40 -10.89
N LEU A 44 14.91 -1.48 -10.41
CA LEU A 44 14.63 -1.77 -9.00
C LEU A 44 15.11 -3.18 -8.68
N ASP A 45 16.03 -3.33 -7.73
CA ASP A 45 16.30 -4.59 -7.02
C ASP A 45 15.79 -4.42 -5.58
N CYS A 46 14.85 -5.25 -5.18
CA CYS A 46 14.16 -5.15 -3.89
C CYS A 46 14.16 -6.50 -3.17
N ARG A 47 14.59 -6.50 -1.92
CA ARG A 47 14.44 -7.64 -1.00
C ARG A 47 13.55 -7.25 0.14
N MET A 48 12.53 -8.06 0.41
CA MET A 48 11.53 -7.81 1.44
C MET A 48 11.47 -8.97 2.43
N PHE A 49 11.60 -8.68 3.71
CA PHE A 49 11.44 -9.64 4.79
C PHE A 49 10.23 -9.23 5.63
N SER A 50 9.25 -10.11 5.73
CA SER A 50 8.03 -9.89 6.51
C SER A 50 8.10 -10.64 7.82
N ASP A 51 7.87 -9.95 8.94
CA ASP A 51 7.73 -10.55 10.26
C ASP A 51 6.34 -11.18 10.38
N GLY A 52 6.26 -12.51 10.33
CA GLY A 52 5.00 -13.26 10.35
C GLY A 52 4.50 -13.63 11.74
N GLY A 53 5.37 -13.61 12.75
CA GLY A 53 5.06 -14.17 14.05
C GLY A 53 5.12 -15.70 14.10
N PRO A 54 4.52 -16.35 15.11
CA PRO A 54 4.68 -17.80 15.35
C PRO A 54 3.84 -18.68 14.42
N TYR A 55 2.78 -18.14 13.84
CA TYR A 55 1.87 -18.87 12.96
C TYR A 55 1.75 -18.16 11.61
N GLU A 56 1.54 -18.92 10.56
CA GLU A 56 1.17 -18.33 9.29
C GLU A 56 -0.29 -17.86 9.34
N CYS A 57 -0.48 -16.54 9.19
CA CYS A 57 -1.79 -15.92 9.07
C CYS A 57 -1.69 -14.82 8.05
N GLU A 58 -2.04 -15.07 6.80
CA GLU A 58 -1.97 -14.12 5.69
C GLU A 58 -0.57 -13.52 5.43
N SER A 59 0.49 -14.09 6.04
CA SER A 59 1.85 -13.57 5.89
C SER A 59 2.34 -13.68 4.45
N TYR A 60 2.06 -14.80 3.79
CA TYR A 60 2.39 -14.98 2.38
C TYR A 60 1.62 -14.02 1.48
N GLY A 61 0.30 -13.91 1.67
CA GLY A 61 -0.56 -13.04 0.86
C GLY A 61 -0.20 -11.56 1.00
N THR A 62 0.06 -11.09 2.23
CA THR A 62 0.47 -9.72 2.48
C THR A 62 1.84 -9.41 1.88
N LEU A 63 2.80 -10.34 1.99
CA LEU A 63 4.12 -10.18 1.40
C LEU A 63 4.05 -10.18 -0.14
N MET A 64 3.29 -11.08 -0.73
CA MET A 64 3.08 -11.14 -2.18
C MET A 64 2.50 -9.82 -2.71
N THR A 65 1.47 -9.29 -2.04
CA THR A 65 0.88 -8.00 -2.42
C THR A 65 1.88 -6.85 -2.28
N GLY A 66 2.65 -6.82 -1.19
CA GLY A 66 3.73 -5.85 -1.01
C GLY A 66 4.78 -5.93 -2.12
N ALA A 67 5.18 -7.14 -2.50
CA ALA A 67 6.16 -7.37 -3.57
C ALA A 67 5.64 -6.93 -4.94
N LEU A 68 4.39 -7.27 -5.29
CA LEU A 68 3.76 -6.84 -6.55
C LEU A 68 3.58 -5.32 -6.64
N MET A 69 3.49 -4.62 -5.50
CA MET A 69 3.33 -3.16 -5.42
C MET A 69 4.61 -2.43 -5.00
N SER A 70 5.76 -3.13 -4.94
CA SER A 70 7.03 -2.58 -4.46
C SER A 70 7.55 -1.39 -5.26
N GLY A 71 7.20 -1.29 -6.53
CA GLY A 71 7.55 -0.14 -7.38
C GLY A 71 6.58 1.03 -7.28
N GLY A 72 5.52 0.94 -6.46
CA GLY A 72 4.53 2.00 -6.37
C GLY A 72 3.85 2.32 -7.71
N PRO A 73 3.31 3.53 -7.89
CA PRO A 73 2.65 3.96 -9.12
C PRO A 73 3.64 4.44 -10.20
N TYR A 74 4.78 3.76 -10.33
CA TYR A 74 5.86 4.18 -11.23
C TYR A 74 6.16 3.13 -12.29
N ILE A 75 6.64 3.61 -13.43
CA ILE A 75 7.13 2.78 -14.52
C ILE A 75 8.60 2.48 -14.29
N ILE A 76 8.92 1.22 -14.09
CA ILE A 76 10.29 0.76 -13.84
C ILE A 76 10.61 -0.34 -14.87
N PRO A 77 11.56 -0.09 -15.80
CA PRO A 77 11.79 -1.01 -16.92
C PRO A 77 12.42 -2.35 -16.53
N ASN A 78 13.26 -2.36 -15.49
CA ASN A 78 13.94 -3.57 -15.04
C ASN A 78 13.66 -3.77 -13.54
N VAL A 79 13.05 -4.89 -13.19
CA VAL A 79 12.61 -5.16 -11.83
C VAL A 79 13.02 -6.54 -11.37
N LYS A 80 13.60 -6.59 -10.19
CA LYS A 80 13.82 -7.82 -9.44
C LYS A 80 13.27 -7.62 -8.03
N VAL A 81 12.37 -8.51 -7.61
CA VAL A 81 11.79 -8.47 -6.26
C VAL A 81 11.87 -9.86 -5.64
N GLU A 82 12.46 -9.94 -4.46
CA GLU A 82 12.56 -11.16 -3.66
C GLU A 82 11.87 -10.91 -2.31
N GLY A 83 10.98 -11.80 -1.91
CA GLY A 83 10.25 -11.69 -0.64
C GLY A 83 10.37 -12.95 0.20
N SER A 84 10.55 -12.80 1.51
CA SER A 84 10.59 -13.90 2.47
C SER A 84 9.70 -13.58 3.68
N ALA A 85 8.71 -14.43 3.95
CA ALA A 85 7.95 -14.37 5.18
C ALA A 85 8.68 -15.16 6.27
N ILE A 86 9.04 -14.50 7.35
CA ILE A 86 9.85 -15.07 8.42
C ILE A 86 8.95 -15.46 9.59
N ARG A 87 9.00 -16.74 9.96
CA ARG A 87 8.36 -17.22 11.18
C ARG A 87 9.28 -16.97 12.38
N ASN A 88 8.74 -16.39 13.44
CA ASN A 88 9.48 -16.04 14.67
C ASN A 88 8.55 -16.00 15.89
N ASN A 89 9.06 -15.57 17.03
CA ASN A 89 8.33 -15.48 18.30
C ASN A 89 7.75 -14.08 18.59
N ASN A 90 7.70 -13.19 17.60
CA ASN A 90 7.05 -11.89 17.73
C ASN A 90 5.52 -12.01 17.73
N LEU A 91 4.83 -10.90 17.91
CA LEU A 91 3.38 -10.86 17.80
C LEU A 91 2.92 -11.32 16.41
N GLN A 92 1.81 -12.05 16.37
CA GLN A 92 1.25 -12.57 15.14
C GLN A 92 0.93 -11.45 14.14
N GLY A 93 1.55 -11.50 12.99
CA GLY A 93 1.17 -10.71 11.82
C GLY A 93 -0.11 -11.27 11.17
N GLY A 94 -0.88 -10.41 10.51
CA GLY A 94 -2.07 -10.83 9.78
C GLY A 94 -2.54 -9.77 8.79
N ALA A 95 -3.64 -10.05 8.12
CA ALA A 95 -4.26 -9.10 7.21
C ALA A 95 -4.59 -7.79 7.95
N PHE A 96 -4.11 -6.68 7.42
CA PHE A 96 -4.41 -5.36 7.91
C PHE A 96 -4.57 -4.40 6.74
N ARG A 97 -5.44 -3.40 6.86
CA ARG A 97 -5.82 -2.47 5.79
C ARG A 97 -4.64 -2.01 4.96
N GLY A 98 -4.70 -2.23 3.63
CA GLY A 98 -3.60 -2.03 2.68
C GLY A 98 -2.83 -3.31 2.35
N TYR A 99 -2.89 -4.36 3.18
CA TYR A 99 -2.45 -5.73 2.90
C TYR A 99 -1.04 -5.82 2.28
N GLY A 100 -0.04 -5.19 2.93
CA GLY A 100 1.36 -5.18 2.50
C GLY A 100 1.79 -3.94 1.70
N ILE A 101 0.86 -3.23 1.08
CA ILE A 101 1.18 -2.06 0.25
C ILE A 101 1.77 -0.91 1.05
N ASN A 102 1.26 -0.66 2.26
CA ASN A 102 1.75 0.43 3.10
C ASN A 102 3.23 0.29 3.41
N GLN A 103 3.69 -0.95 3.65
CA GLN A 103 5.09 -1.25 3.92
C GLN A 103 5.97 -1.03 2.68
N ALA A 104 5.50 -1.47 1.51
CA ALA A 104 6.17 -1.23 0.25
C ALA A 104 6.20 0.27 -0.12
N ALA A 105 5.08 0.98 0.10
CA ALA A 105 4.98 2.40 -0.22
C ALA A 105 6.00 3.26 0.54
N ILE A 106 6.22 3.00 1.83
CA ILE A 106 7.23 3.72 2.61
C ILE A 106 8.60 3.63 1.93
N SER A 107 8.99 2.45 1.50
CA SER A 107 10.32 2.22 0.91
C SER A 107 10.49 2.93 -0.42
N ILE A 108 9.57 2.74 -1.36
CA ILE A 108 9.67 3.36 -2.69
C ILE A 108 9.52 4.88 -2.64
N GLU A 109 8.62 5.41 -1.81
CA GLU A 109 8.41 6.84 -1.69
C GLU A 109 9.59 7.55 -0.99
N THR A 110 10.18 6.91 0.02
CA THR A 110 11.45 7.40 0.61
C THR A 110 12.57 7.42 -0.43
N ALA A 111 12.68 6.36 -1.23
CA ALA A 111 13.67 6.30 -2.30
C ALA A 111 13.44 7.39 -3.36
N MET A 112 12.20 7.69 -3.71
CA MET A 112 11.85 8.81 -4.60
C MET A 112 12.29 10.15 -4.06
N ASP A 113 12.06 10.42 -2.77
CA ASP A 113 12.48 11.67 -2.13
C ASP A 113 14.01 11.80 -2.07
N MET A 114 14.72 10.72 -1.70
CA MET A 114 16.18 10.69 -1.73
C MET A 114 16.75 10.94 -3.13
N MET A 115 16.11 10.42 -4.17
CA MET A 115 16.54 10.64 -5.54
C MET A 115 16.20 12.05 -6.04
N ALA A 116 15.06 12.61 -5.64
CA ALA A 116 14.71 14.00 -5.94
C ALA A 116 15.76 14.96 -5.39
N GLU A 117 16.18 14.76 -4.15
CA GLU A 117 17.25 15.53 -3.52
C GLU A 117 18.61 15.33 -4.24
N LYS A 118 19.00 14.08 -4.51
CA LYS A 118 20.28 13.75 -5.15
C LYS A 118 20.40 14.29 -6.57
N LEU A 119 19.32 14.34 -7.32
CA LEU A 119 19.28 14.82 -8.71
C LEU A 119 18.94 16.31 -8.82
N ASP A 120 18.65 16.98 -7.69
CA ASP A 120 18.14 18.36 -7.64
C ASP A 120 16.90 18.57 -8.54
N ILE A 121 15.97 17.62 -8.45
CA ILE A 121 14.69 17.62 -9.18
C ILE A 121 13.56 17.81 -8.17
N ASP A 122 12.60 18.68 -8.49
CA ASP A 122 11.39 18.84 -7.67
C ASP A 122 10.69 17.49 -7.44
N PRO A 123 10.30 17.12 -6.20
CA PRO A 123 9.69 15.82 -5.88
C PRO A 123 8.41 15.51 -6.67
N PHE A 124 7.60 16.54 -7.00
CA PHE A 124 6.43 16.36 -7.84
C PHE A 124 6.81 16.06 -9.28
N GLU A 125 7.83 16.77 -9.78
CA GLU A 125 8.33 16.59 -11.14
C GLU A 125 8.97 15.21 -11.34
N LEU A 126 9.77 14.74 -10.38
CA LEU A 126 10.34 13.39 -10.44
C LEU A 126 9.26 12.32 -10.52
N ARG A 127 8.19 12.47 -9.74
CA ARG A 127 7.04 11.55 -9.76
C ARG A 127 6.28 11.62 -11.10
N ARG A 128 6.07 12.81 -11.67
CA ARG A 128 5.45 12.96 -13.01
C ARG A 128 6.23 12.24 -14.10
N ARG A 129 7.55 12.37 -14.09
CA ARG A 129 8.43 11.73 -15.09
C ARG A 129 8.30 10.22 -15.12
N ASN A 130 7.94 9.63 -13.99
CA ASN A 130 7.89 8.18 -13.81
C ASN A 130 6.48 7.63 -13.60
N ALA A 131 5.45 8.47 -13.60
CA ALA A 131 4.07 8.09 -13.30
C ALA A 131 3.52 7.05 -14.29
N VAL A 132 2.78 6.08 -13.77
CA VAL A 132 2.04 5.12 -14.61
C VAL A 132 0.99 5.82 -15.46
N TYR A 133 0.73 5.25 -16.64
CA TYR A 133 -0.27 5.69 -17.60
C TYR A 133 -1.03 4.49 -18.18
N PRO A 134 -2.19 4.68 -18.82
CA PRO A 134 -2.92 3.59 -19.48
C PRO A 134 -2.03 2.90 -20.53
N GLY A 135 -1.90 1.58 -20.45
CA GLY A 135 -1.03 0.78 -21.31
C GLY A 135 0.35 0.48 -20.74
N ALA A 136 0.76 1.15 -19.65
CA ALA A 136 2.01 0.82 -18.95
C ALA A 136 1.93 -0.57 -18.28
N THR A 137 3.08 -1.18 -18.06
CA THR A 137 3.20 -2.42 -17.29
C THR A 137 3.64 -2.08 -15.87
N SER A 138 2.90 -2.56 -14.88
CA SER A 138 3.25 -2.43 -13.46
C SER A 138 4.43 -3.33 -13.10
N VAL A 139 5.06 -3.10 -11.94
CA VAL A 139 6.09 -3.96 -11.38
C VAL A 139 5.63 -5.42 -11.26
N GLY A 140 4.37 -5.65 -10.94
CA GLY A 140 3.76 -6.98 -10.91
C GLY A 140 3.50 -7.63 -12.29
N GLY A 141 3.89 -6.98 -13.39
CA GLY A 141 3.73 -7.50 -14.75
C GLY A 141 2.29 -7.35 -15.31
N GLU A 142 1.44 -6.59 -14.64
CA GLU A 142 0.09 -6.29 -15.12
C GLU A 142 0.12 -5.12 -16.09
N VAL A 143 -0.54 -5.28 -17.24
CA VAL A 143 -0.77 -4.16 -18.18
C VAL A 143 -1.98 -3.35 -17.69
N LEU A 144 -1.75 -2.09 -17.37
CA LEU A 144 -2.74 -1.16 -16.83
C LEU A 144 -3.64 -0.65 -17.96
N LYS A 145 -4.75 -1.35 -18.22
CA LYS A 145 -5.62 -1.11 -19.38
C LYS A 145 -6.63 0.01 -19.19
N TYR A 146 -6.92 0.37 -17.94
CA TYR A 146 -7.97 1.34 -17.60
C TYR A 146 -7.40 2.70 -17.27
N SER A 147 -8.26 3.65 -16.87
CA SER A 147 -7.83 5.01 -16.50
C SER A 147 -6.88 4.99 -15.33
N MET A 148 -5.80 5.79 -15.42
CA MET A 148 -4.82 6.00 -14.38
C MET A 148 -4.83 7.46 -13.96
N GLY A 149 -5.31 7.75 -12.74
CA GLY A 149 -5.43 9.12 -12.22
C GLY A 149 -4.15 9.68 -11.61
N MET A 150 -3.00 9.03 -11.77
CA MET A 150 -1.75 9.42 -11.10
C MET A 150 -1.34 10.84 -11.41
N MET A 151 -1.33 11.24 -12.67
CA MET A 151 -0.97 12.61 -13.08
C MET A 151 -1.91 13.65 -12.51
N ASP A 152 -3.21 13.38 -12.51
CA ASP A 152 -4.22 14.31 -12.00
C ASP A 152 -4.11 14.46 -10.47
N THR A 153 -3.87 13.37 -9.75
CA THR A 153 -3.69 13.39 -8.30
C THR A 153 -2.42 14.17 -7.92
N ILE A 154 -1.30 13.97 -8.62
CA ILE A 154 -0.07 14.75 -8.42
C ILE A 154 -0.33 16.26 -8.60
N ASN A 155 -0.96 16.63 -9.72
CA ASN A 155 -1.22 18.02 -10.04
C ASN A 155 -2.17 18.71 -9.03
N GLN A 156 -3.22 17.99 -8.60
CA GLN A 156 -4.14 18.51 -7.59
C GLN A 156 -3.48 18.62 -6.20
N CYS A 157 -2.67 17.64 -5.82
CA CYS A 157 -1.92 17.65 -4.57
C CYS A 157 -0.94 18.82 -4.53
N GLU A 158 -0.16 19.02 -5.59
CA GLU A 158 0.77 20.16 -5.69
C GLU A 158 0.05 21.50 -5.61
N LYS A 159 -1.05 21.66 -6.36
CA LYS A 159 -1.87 22.90 -6.31
C LYS A 159 -2.35 23.20 -4.90
N SER A 160 -2.83 22.17 -4.19
CA SER A 160 -3.32 22.29 -2.81
C SER A 160 -2.21 22.65 -1.84
N LEU A 161 -1.03 22.02 -1.97
CA LEU A 161 0.13 22.32 -1.16
C LEU A 161 0.60 23.76 -1.37
N ARG A 162 0.79 24.17 -2.62
CA ARG A 162 1.25 25.53 -2.92
C ARG A 162 0.28 26.61 -2.41
N LYS A 163 -1.03 26.32 -2.43
CA LYS A 163 -2.04 27.19 -1.81
C LYS A 163 -1.84 27.24 -0.30
N ALA A 164 -1.74 26.09 0.38
CA ALA A 164 -1.54 26.02 1.82
C ALA A 164 -0.25 26.72 2.26
N LEU A 165 0.87 26.53 1.54
CA LEU A 165 2.13 27.21 1.85
C LEU A 165 1.99 28.73 1.81
N LYS A 166 1.28 29.28 0.82
CA LYS A 166 1.00 30.73 0.73
C LYS A 166 0.14 31.22 1.90
N GLU A 167 -0.85 30.43 2.30
CA GLU A 167 -1.72 30.79 3.44
C GLU A 167 -0.96 30.79 4.78
N TYR A 168 0.07 29.94 4.92
CA TYR A 168 0.95 29.90 6.10
C TYR A 168 2.10 30.91 6.05
N GLU A 169 2.39 31.48 4.89
CA GLU A 169 3.45 32.47 4.72
C GLU A 169 3.16 33.71 5.60
N GLY A 170 4.09 34.02 6.49
CA GLY A 170 3.96 35.17 7.40
C GLY A 170 3.07 34.96 8.64
N GLN A 171 2.43 33.79 8.82
CA GLN A 171 1.62 33.51 10.02
C GLN A 171 2.45 33.37 11.30
N TYR A 172 3.75 33.10 11.19
CA TYR A 172 4.64 32.93 12.33
C TYR A 172 5.82 33.91 12.26
N PRO A 173 6.28 34.42 13.42
CA PRO A 173 7.49 35.26 13.46
C PRO A 173 8.67 34.53 12.83
N LYS A 174 9.49 35.26 12.06
CA LYS A 174 10.67 34.70 11.39
C LYS A 174 11.59 34.02 12.42
N GLY A 175 11.93 32.76 12.18
CA GLY A 175 12.80 31.96 13.06
C GLY A 175 12.11 31.28 14.25
N SER A 176 10.79 31.49 14.46
CA SER A 176 10.07 30.84 15.57
C SER A 176 9.60 29.41 15.22
N LYS A 177 9.37 29.12 13.95
CA LYS A 177 8.94 27.79 13.44
C LYS A 177 9.53 27.55 12.06
N VAL A 178 9.77 26.28 11.76
CA VAL A 178 10.15 25.81 10.43
C VAL A 178 8.97 25.02 9.89
N LEU A 179 8.49 25.39 8.71
CA LEU A 179 7.44 24.68 8.00
C LEU A 179 8.08 23.56 7.17
N GLY A 180 7.76 22.31 7.48
CA GLY A 180 8.09 21.15 6.67
C GLY A 180 6.88 20.67 5.88
N TRP A 181 7.10 20.13 4.71
CA TRP A 181 6.09 19.44 3.92
C TRP A 181 6.67 18.15 3.34
N GLY A 182 5.81 17.25 2.95
CA GLY A 182 6.17 16.01 2.30
C GLY A 182 5.06 15.56 1.35
N MET A 183 5.42 14.74 0.39
CA MET A 183 4.51 14.12 -0.57
C MET A 183 4.81 12.63 -0.65
N ALA A 184 3.77 11.83 -0.71
CA ALA A 184 3.86 10.41 -1.04
C ALA A 184 2.69 10.01 -1.93
N SER A 185 2.92 9.00 -2.77
CA SER A 185 1.91 8.45 -3.67
C SER A 185 1.54 7.03 -3.24
N GLY A 186 0.26 6.71 -3.35
CA GLY A 186 -0.25 5.37 -3.07
C GLY A 186 -0.76 4.70 -4.34
N PHE A 187 -0.53 3.40 -4.46
CA PHE A 187 -1.03 2.59 -5.56
C PHE A 187 -1.54 1.25 -5.02
N LYS A 188 -2.74 0.90 -5.42
CA LYS A 188 -3.31 -0.42 -5.13
C LYS A 188 -4.11 -0.91 -6.33
N ASN A 189 -3.96 -2.19 -6.63
CA ASN A 189 -4.81 -2.88 -7.60
C ASN A 189 -6.29 -2.83 -7.17
N VAL A 190 -7.18 -2.78 -8.15
CA VAL A 190 -8.60 -3.07 -7.98
C VAL A 190 -8.76 -4.58 -8.01
N GLY A 191 -9.48 -5.16 -7.04
CA GLY A 191 -9.51 -6.60 -6.84
C GLY A 191 -8.23 -7.14 -6.20
N VAL A 192 -7.96 -8.43 -6.38
CA VAL A 192 -6.83 -9.15 -5.75
C VAL A 192 -5.54 -9.02 -6.55
N GLY A 193 -5.63 -8.62 -7.81
CA GLY A 193 -4.50 -8.48 -8.72
C GLY A 193 -4.18 -9.77 -9.49
N LYS A 194 -3.47 -9.60 -10.60
CA LYS A 194 -3.16 -10.69 -11.52
C LYS A 194 -2.30 -11.77 -10.85
N GLY A 195 -2.76 -13.02 -10.90
CA GLY A 195 -1.98 -14.20 -10.53
C GLY A 195 -1.98 -14.56 -9.05
N ILE A 196 -2.71 -13.84 -8.18
CA ILE A 196 -2.83 -14.20 -6.76
C ILE A 196 -4.06 -15.10 -6.55
N PHE A 197 -5.24 -14.61 -6.92
CA PHE A 197 -6.53 -15.33 -6.83
C PHE A 197 -7.44 -14.90 -7.98
N THR A 198 -8.55 -15.63 -8.16
CA THR A 198 -9.62 -15.20 -9.07
C THR A 198 -10.47 -14.11 -8.40
N ASP A 199 -10.76 -13.04 -9.14
CA ASP A 199 -11.66 -11.97 -8.71
C ASP A 199 -13.10 -12.35 -9.07
N ASP A 200 -13.69 -13.28 -8.32
CA ASP A 200 -15.06 -13.73 -8.53
C ASP A 200 -15.98 -13.14 -7.46
N GLY A 201 -17.12 -12.62 -7.88
CA GLY A 201 -18.18 -12.14 -7.01
C GLY A 201 -19.47 -12.92 -7.24
N ALA A 202 -20.16 -13.27 -6.17
CA ALA A 202 -21.46 -13.92 -6.23
C ALA A 202 -22.50 -13.19 -5.37
N CYS A 203 -23.73 -13.16 -5.86
CA CYS A 203 -24.87 -12.68 -5.10
C CYS A 203 -26.02 -13.67 -5.25
N ARG A 204 -26.60 -14.07 -4.11
CA ARG A 204 -27.83 -14.86 -4.07
C ARG A 204 -28.93 -14.09 -3.36
N LEU A 205 -30.05 -13.91 -4.03
CA LEU A 205 -31.25 -13.28 -3.48
C LEU A 205 -32.30 -14.34 -3.22
N ILE A 206 -32.90 -14.31 -2.04
CA ILE A 206 -33.95 -15.22 -1.64
C ILE A 206 -35.13 -14.38 -1.12
N LEU A 207 -36.25 -14.38 -1.87
CA LEU A 207 -37.49 -13.80 -1.39
C LEU A 207 -38.20 -14.80 -0.47
N GLN A 208 -38.46 -14.39 0.76
CA GLN A 208 -39.16 -15.19 1.77
C GLN A 208 -40.66 -15.02 1.64
N SER A 209 -41.44 -16.01 2.17
CA SER A 209 -42.89 -15.99 2.15
C SER A 209 -43.53 -14.82 2.89
N ASP A 210 -42.79 -14.21 3.84
CA ASP A 210 -43.20 -13.04 4.61
C ASP A 210 -42.83 -11.70 3.94
N GLY A 211 -42.33 -11.74 2.68
CA GLY A 211 -41.95 -10.59 1.88
C GLY A 211 -40.55 -10.03 2.16
N ARG A 212 -39.79 -10.62 3.09
CA ARG A 212 -38.40 -10.22 3.34
C ARG A 212 -37.49 -10.75 2.23
N LEU A 213 -36.53 -9.90 1.81
CA LEU A 213 -35.47 -10.26 0.89
C LEU A 213 -34.19 -10.59 1.65
N HIS A 214 -33.72 -11.84 1.51
CA HIS A 214 -32.45 -12.28 2.06
C HIS A 214 -31.39 -12.20 0.98
N MET A 215 -30.36 -11.35 1.18
CA MET A 215 -29.26 -11.17 0.26
C MET A 215 -28.00 -11.77 0.85
N ILE A 216 -27.40 -12.71 0.13
CA ILE A 216 -26.11 -13.34 0.45
C ILE A 216 -25.14 -12.87 -0.62
N VAL A 217 -24.11 -12.16 -0.22
CA VAL A 217 -23.10 -11.61 -1.13
C VAL A 217 -21.70 -12.05 -0.73
N SER A 218 -20.84 -12.26 -1.72
CA SER A 218 -19.40 -12.35 -1.52
C SER A 218 -18.83 -10.94 -1.67
N GLY A 219 -18.47 -10.32 -0.59
CA GLY A 219 -17.82 -9.01 -0.57
C GLY A 219 -16.77 -9.02 0.51
N THR A 220 -15.57 -8.54 0.19
CA THR A 220 -14.47 -8.45 1.13
C THR A 220 -14.04 -7.01 1.24
N ASP A 221 -14.01 -6.48 2.46
CA ASP A 221 -13.35 -5.22 2.78
C ASP A 221 -11.99 -5.54 3.41
N MET A 222 -10.92 -4.97 2.85
CA MET A 222 -9.55 -5.19 3.29
C MET A 222 -8.87 -3.88 3.66
#